data_c236a382e2c892daa6bc9e742ff3f182
#
_entry.id   c236a382e2c892daa6bc9e742ff3f182
#
_cell.length_a   1.000
_cell.length_b   1.000
_cell.length_c   1.000
_cell.angle_alpha   90.00
_cell.angle_beta   90.00
_cell.angle_gamma   90.00
#
_symmetry.space_group_name_H-M   'P 1'
#
loop_
_entity.id
_entity.type
_entity.pdbx_description
1 polymer ?
#
loop_
_entity_poly.entity_id
_entity_poly.type
_entity_poly.pdbx_seq_one_letter_code
_entity_poly.pdbx_strand_id
1 'polypeptide(L)'
;YGAQCIVVAIDAKRRSEDDARRTGADGRAVGPGWDVYSHGGRKNTGLDAVAWATEMARRGAGEILLTSMDRDGTKAGFDLALTRAVSDAVAVPVIASGGVGNLDHLADGIQIGGADAVLAASIFHYGEFTVGQAKQHMAERGIPVRL
;
A
#
# COMPACT_ATOMS: atom_id res chain seq x y z
N TYR A 1 -5.02 16.70 19.26
CA TYR A 1 -4.24 16.57 18.03
C TYR A 1 -5.18 16.49 16.83
N GLY A 2 -4.81 17.08 15.69
CA GLY A 2 -5.58 17.00 14.48
C GLY A 2 -5.41 15.65 13.79
N ALA A 3 -6.34 15.28 12.88
CA ALA A 3 -6.32 14.03 12.14
C ALA A 3 -5.05 13.86 11.31
N GLN A 4 -4.47 14.95 10.78
CA GLN A 4 -3.24 14.92 10.00
C GLN A 4 -2.01 14.46 10.79
N CYS A 5 -2.09 14.36 12.10
CA CYS A 5 -1.01 13.83 12.94
C CYS A 5 -1.07 12.31 13.12
N ILE A 6 -2.11 11.64 12.60
CA ILE A 6 -2.33 10.21 12.79
C ILE A 6 -2.04 9.48 11.49
N VAL A 7 -1.03 8.59 11.51
CA VAL A 7 -0.74 7.67 10.41
C VAL A 7 -1.19 6.28 10.82
N VAL A 8 -2.05 5.67 10.01
CA VAL A 8 -2.51 4.30 10.22
C VAL A 8 -1.76 3.38 9.27
N ALA A 9 -1.08 2.38 9.82
CA ALA A 9 -0.39 1.36 9.05
C ALA A 9 -1.31 0.17 8.80
N ILE A 10 -1.39 -0.26 7.55
CA ILE A 10 -2.19 -1.43 7.15
C ILE A 10 -1.27 -2.39 6.40
N ASP A 11 -1.11 -3.59 6.95
CA ASP A 11 -0.43 -4.70 6.29
C ASP A 11 -1.50 -5.55 5.61
N ALA A 12 -1.46 -5.61 4.29
CA ALA A 12 -2.47 -6.28 3.48
C ALA A 12 -1.87 -7.44 2.68
N LYS A 13 -2.62 -8.52 2.59
CA LYS A 13 -2.25 -9.70 1.81
C LYS A 13 -3.44 -10.16 0.97
N ARG A 14 -3.19 -10.55 -0.29
CA ARG A 14 -4.24 -11.08 -1.16
C ARG A 14 -4.88 -12.30 -0.52
N ARG A 15 -6.20 -12.40 -0.63
CA ARG A 15 -6.94 -13.58 -0.17
C ARG A 15 -6.55 -14.78 -1.00
N SER A 16 -6.33 -15.92 -0.31
CA SER A 16 -6.28 -17.23 -0.95
C SER A 16 -7.67 -17.58 -1.49
N GLU A 17 -7.78 -18.64 -2.30
CA GLU A 17 -9.08 -19.11 -2.75
C GLU A 17 -9.99 -19.49 -1.57
N ASP A 18 -9.43 -20.11 -0.53
CA ASP A 18 -10.16 -20.49 0.67
C ASP A 18 -10.67 -19.25 1.43
N ASP A 19 -9.82 -18.25 1.62
CA ASP A 19 -10.21 -16.99 2.26
C ASP A 19 -11.31 -16.28 1.49
N ALA A 20 -11.24 -16.30 0.17
CA ALA A 20 -12.24 -15.67 -0.69
C ALA A 20 -13.61 -16.38 -0.62
N ARG A 21 -13.63 -17.65 -0.27
CA ARG A 21 -14.86 -18.44 -0.12
C ARG A 21 -15.55 -18.30 1.24
N ARG A 22 -14.88 -17.70 2.23
CA ARG A 22 -15.50 -17.54 3.54
C ARG A 22 -16.75 -16.67 3.45
N THR A 23 -17.68 -16.90 4.36
CA THR A 23 -18.93 -16.17 4.39
C THR A 23 -18.75 -14.79 5.03
N GLY A 24 -19.13 -13.75 4.32
CA GLY A 24 -19.16 -12.39 4.85
C GLY A 24 -20.42 -12.09 5.68
N ALA A 25 -20.50 -10.87 6.19
CA ALA A 25 -21.62 -10.43 7.02
C ALA A 25 -22.97 -10.48 6.29
N ASP A 26 -22.96 -10.37 4.97
CA ASP A 26 -24.17 -10.44 4.12
C ASP A 26 -24.60 -11.87 3.76
N GLY A 27 -23.91 -12.88 4.29
CA GLY A 27 -24.17 -14.29 4.02
C GLY A 27 -23.63 -14.80 2.69
N ARG A 28 -22.90 -13.99 1.95
CA ARG A 28 -22.27 -14.34 0.67
C ARG A 28 -20.78 -14.57 0.84
N ALA A 29 -20.17 -15.24 -0.13
CA ALA A 29 -18.70 -15.37 -0.17
C ALA A 29 -18.06 -13.98 -0.25
N VAL A 30 -16.97 -13.76 0.48
CA VAL A 30 -16.25 -12.49 0.52
C VAL A 30 -15.70 -12.11 -0.84
N GLY A 31 -15.27 -13.11 -1.63
CA GLY A 31 -14.69 -12.91 -2.94
C GLY A 31 -13.21 -12.52 -2.90
N PRO A 32 -12.61 -12.28 -4.09
CA PRO A 32 -11.22 -11.88 -4.17
C PRO A 32 -11.00 -10.49 -3.57
N GLY A 33 -9.78 -10.23 -3.16
CA GLY A 33 -9.37 -8.96 -2.56
C GLY A 33 -8.21 -9.17 -1.60
N TRP A 34 -8.12 -8.31 -0.60
CA TRP A 34 -7.02 -8.30 0.36
C TRP A 34 -7.56 -8.25 1.79
N ASP A 35 -6.91 -8.97 2.68
CA ASP A 35 -7.21 -8.94 4.11
C ASP A 35 -6.13 -8.19 4.87
N VAL A 36 -6.53 -7.58 5.98
CA VAL A 36 -5.60 -6.93 6.93
C VAL A 36 -4.98 -8.01 7.82
N TYR A 37 -3.66 -7.97 7.95
CA TYR A 37 -2.90 -8.85 8.84
C TYR A 37 -2.37 -8.07 10.04
N SER A 38 -2.21 -8.74 11.15
CA SER A 38 -1.64 -8.19 12.38
C SER A 38 -0.48 -9.04 12.89
N HIS A 39 0.14 -8.63 13.98
CA HIS A 39 1.26 -9.34 14.63
C HIS A 39 2.43 -9.62 13.66
N GLY A 40 2.87 -8.62 12.90
CA GLY A 40 3.97 -8.78 11.96
C GLY A 40 3.63 -9.68 10.78
N GLY A 41 2.37 -9.71 10.39
CA GLY A 41 1.89 -10.51 9.26
C GLY A 41 1.53 -11.95 9.60
N ARG A 42 1.47 -12.29 10.88
CA ARG A 42 1.22 -13.66 11.33
C ARG A 42 -0.25 -14.02 11.43
N LYS A 43 -1.11 -13.02 11.63
CA LYS A 43 -2.53 -13.27 11.89
C LYS A 43 -3.41 -12.53 10.91
N ASN A 44 -4.22 -13.29 10.14
CA ASN A 44 -5.29 -12.72 9.34
C ASN A 44 -6.42 -12.24 10.27
N THR A 45 -6.73 -10.95 10.21
CA THR A 45 -7.79 -10.36 11.04
C THR A 45 -9.19 -10.63 10.52
N GLY A 46 -9.31 -11.09 9.27
CA GLY A 46 -10.61 -11.24 8.60
C GLY A 46 -11.20 -9.91 8.09
N LEU A 47 -10.51 -8.79 8.30
CA LEU A 47 -10.97 -7.48 7.84
C LEU A 47 -10.53 -7.23 6.40
N ASP A 48 -11.46 -6.75 5.56
CA ASP A 48 -11.13 -6.33 4.21
C ASP A 48 -10.24 -5.08 4.25
N ALA A 49 -9.13 -5.09 3.52
CA ALA A 49 -8.15 -4.01 3.58
C ALA A 49 -8.73 -2.68 3.08
N VAL A 50 -9.49 -2.69 1.99
CA VAL A 50 -10.10 -1.47 1.44
C VAL A 50 -11.18 -0.93 2.40
N ALA A 51 -12.04 -1.80 2.92
CA ALA A 51 -13.06 -1.40 3.89
C ALA A 51 -12.43 -0.87 5.19
N TRP A 52 -11.36 -1.50 5.66
CA TRP A 52 -10.65 -1.04 6.86
C TRP A 52 -10.00 0.32 6.65
N ALA A 53 -9.36 0.53 5.48
CA ALA A 53 -8.79 1.84 5.14
C ALA A 53 -9.86 2.93 5.12
N THR A 54 -11.01 2.65 4.54
CA THR A 54 -12.15 3.58 4.51
C THR A 54 -12.63 3.91 5.92
N GLU A 55 -12.74 2.90 6.78
CA GLU A 55 -13.15 3.09 8.18
C GLU A 55 -12.13 3.92 8.98
N MET A 56 -10.84 3.67 8.76
CA MET A 56 -9.78 4.44 9.44
C MET A 56 -9.79 5.90 8.99
N ALA A 57 -9.98 6.16 7.70
CA ALA A 57 -10.10 7.52 7.18
C ALA A 57 -11.32 8.21 7.78
N ARG A 58 -12.45 7.52 7.87
CA ARG A 58 -13.69 8.03 8.47
C ARG A 58 -13.49 8.37 9.96
N ARG A 59 -12.69 7.59 10.67
CA ARG A 59 -12.38 7.80 12.11
C ARG A 59 -11.31 8.87 12.36
N GLY A 60 -10.74 9.46 11.31
CA GLY A 60 -9.84 10.59 11.44
C GLY A 60 -8.37 10.29 11.17
N ALA A 61 -8.02 9.19 10.51
CA ALA A 61 -6.65 8.99 10.05
C ALA A 61 -6.26 10.09 9.08
N GLY A 62 -5.09 10.68 9.26
CA GLY A 62 -4.56 11.72 8.39
C GLY A 62 -3.82 11.16 7.17
N GLU A 63 -3.23 9.97 7.32
CA GLU A 63 -2.51 9.28 6.26
C GLU A 63 -2.62 7.76 6.46
N ILE A 64 -2.50 7.00 5.38
CA ILE A 64 -2.48 5.54 5.43
C ILE A 64 -1.16 5.03 4.85
N LEU A 65 -0.39 4.30 5.65
CA LEU A 65 0.79 3.56 5.19
C LEU A 65 0.33 2.14 4.84
N LEU A 66 0.31 1.84 3.55
CA LEU A 66 -0.21 0.58 3.03
C LEU A 66 0.95 -0.30 2.56
N THR A 67 1.15 -1.43 3.22
CA THR A 67 2.18 -2.40 2.85
C THR A 67 1.55 -3.65 2.25
N SER A 68 1.99 -4.01 1.04
CA SER A 68 1.67 -5.29 0.44
C SER A 68 2.60 -6.36 0.99
N MET A 69 2.05 -7.30 1.73
CA MET A 69 2.82 -8.44 2.27
C MET A 69 3.22 -9.42 1.17
N ASP A 70 2.42 -9.52 0.09
CA ASP A 70 2.74 -10.38 -1.05
C ASP A 70 3.97 -9.90 -1.80
N ARG A 71 4.20 -8.59 -1.82
CA ARG A 71 5.27 -7.95 -2.58
C ARG A 71 6.48 -7.61 -1.73
N ASP A 72 6.29 -7.43 -0.42
CA ASP A 72 7.39 -7.04 0.48
C ASP A 72 8.54 -8.04 0.41
N GLY A 73 9.74 -7.53 0.16
CA GLY A 73 10.94 -8.36 0.00
C GLY A 73 11.12 -9.04 -1.37
N THR A 74 10.15 -8.92 -2.28
CA THR A 74 10.19 -9.64 -3.58
C THR A 74 10.93 -8.88 -4.68
N LYS A 75 11.07 -7.56 -4.57
CA LYS A 75 11.58 -6.67 -5.62
C LYS A 75 10.77 -6.70 -6.94
N ALA A 76 9.53 -7.21 -6.88
CA ALA A 76 8.66 -7.34 -8.05
C ALA A 76 7.81 -6.10 -8.33
N GLY A 77 7.94 -5.05 -7.52
CA GLY A 77 7.15 -3.83 -7.57
C GLY A 77 6.04 -3.83 -6.53
N PHE A 78 5.40 -2.67 -6.35
CA PHE A 78 4.24 -2.55 -5.47
C PHE A 78 3.07 -3.41 -5.97
N ASP A 79 2.16 -3.79 -5.08
CA ASP A 79 0.86 -4.30 -5.51
C ASP A 79 0.01 -3.11 -5.98
N LEU A 80 0.08 -2.84 -7.28
CA LEU A 80 -0.56 -1.66 -7.87
C LEU A 80 -2.09 -1.72 -7.79
N ALA A 81 -2.66 -2.91 -7.92
CA ALA A 81 -4.11 -3.10 -7.80
C ALA A 81 -4.60 -2.80 -6.38
N LEU A 82 -3.88 -3.26 -5.36
CA LEU A 82 -4.18 -2.96 -3.96
C LEU A 82 -4.05 -1.45 -3.70
N THR A 83 -2.95 -0.85 -4.13
CA THR A 83 -2.68 0.57 -3.94
C THR A 83 -3.76 1.42 -4.59
N ARG A 84 -4.15 1.10 -5.82
CA ARG A 84 -5.21 1.81 -6.54
C ARG A 84 -6.56 1.66 -5.85
N ALA A 85 -6.90 0.45 -5.41
CA ALA A 85 -8.17 0.18 -4.74
C ALA A 85 -8.32 1.01 -3.45
N VAL A 86 -7.25 1.09 -2.66
CA VAL A 86 -7.27 1.89 -1.42
C VAL A 86 -7.25 3.39 -1.73
N SER A 87 -6.39 3.82 -2.65
CA SER A 87 -6.30 5.25 -3.01
C SER A 87 -7.61 5.81 -3.55
N ASP A 88 -8.33 5.03 -4.35
CA ASP A 88 -9.63 5.44 -4.89
C ASP A 88 -10.74 5.44 -3.83
N ALA A 89 -10.59 4.66 -2.76
CA ALA A 89 -11.60 4.52 -1.71
C ALA A 89 -11.51 5.58 -0.61
N VAL A 90 -10.35 6.23 -0.43
CA VAL A 90 -10.12 7.18 0.65
C VAL A 90 -9.70 8.56 0.12
N ALA A 91 -10.02 9.61 0.87
CA ALA A 91 -9.63 10.97 0.54
C ALA A 91 -8.28 11.37 1.16
N VAL A 92 -7.78 10.62 2.14
CA VAL A 92 -6.50 10.90 2.79
C VAL A 92 -5.33 10.37 1.97
N PRO A 93 -4.11 10.94 2.13
CA PRO A 93 -2.93 10.44 1.42
C PRO A 93 -2.64 8.98 1.73
N VAL A 94 -2.24 8.23 0.70
CA VAL A 94 -1.82 6.83 0.79
C VAL A 94 -0.34 6.72 0.45
N ILE A 95 0.42 6.08 1.32
CA ILE A 95 1.84 5.82 1.14
C ILE A 95 1.99 4.34 0.77
N ALA A 96 2.46 4.06 -0.45
CA ALA A 96 2.66 2.68 -0.90
C ALA A 96 3.97 2.12 -0.39
N SER A 97 3.94 0.87 0.09
CA SER A 97 5.10 0.17 0.63
C SER A 97 5.07 -1.31 0.21
N GLY A 98 6.25 -1.90 0.11
CA GLY A 98 6.44 -3.33 -0.17
C GLY A 98 6.66 -3.65 -1.63
N GLY A 99 7.88 -4.12 -1.96
CA GLY A 99 8.19 -4.71 -3.25
C GLY A 99 9.04 -3.90 -4.20
N VAL A 100 9.54 -2.73 -3.81
CA VAL A 100 10.37 -1.92 -4.70
C VAL A 100 11.68 -2.62 -4.99
N GLY A 101 11.98 -2.82 -6.29
CA GLY A 101 13.21 -3.43 -6.77
C GLY A 101 14.00 -2.55 -7.73
N ASN A 102 13.39 -1.50 -8.29
CA ASN A 102 14.04 -0.54 -9.17
C ASN A 102 13.33 0.81 -9.14
N LEU A 103 13.87 1.80 -9.84
CA LEU A 103 13.35 3.16 -9.84
C LEU A 103 11.98 3.28 -10.55
N ASP A 104 11.73 2.47 -11.57
CA ASP A 104 10.42 2.46 -12.26
C ASP A 104 9.29 2.04 -11.32
N HIS A 105 9.56 1.14 -10.39
CA HIS A 105 8.57 0.72 -9.39
C HIS A 105 8.07 1.90 -8.56
N LEU A 106 8.96 2.82 -8.17
CA LEU A 106 8.58 4.03 -7.43
C LEU A 106 7.61 4.90 -8.21
N ALA A 107 7.93 5.15 -9.48
CA ALA A 107 7.06 5.94 -10.36
C ALA A 107 5.72 5.25 -10.60
N ASP A 108 5.71 3.93 -10.80
CA ASP A 108 4.49 3.14 -11.00
C ASP A 108 3.56 3.23 -9.80
N GLY A 109 4.10 3.22 -8.59
CA GLY A 109 3.31 3.35 -7.36
C GLY A 109 2.47 4.63 -7.35
N ILE A 110 3.00 5.71 -7.87
CA ILE A 110 2.30 7.00 -7.94
C ILE A 110 1.40 7.07 -9.19
N GLN A 111 1.94 6.79 -10.37
CA GLN A 111 1.22 6.98 -11.63
C GLN A 111 0.15 5.92 -11.88
N ILE A 112 0.42 4.67 -11.57
CA ILE A 112 -0.50 3.55 -11.80
C ILE A 112 -1.26 3.20 -10.53
N GLY A 113 -0.57 3.10 -9.40
CA GLY A 113 -1.17 2.78 -8.11
C GLY A 113 -1.97 3.92 -7.50
N GLY A 114 -1.73 5.16 -7.90
CA GLY A 114 -2.43 6.32 -7.38
C GLY A 114 -1.98 6.75 -5.98
N ALA A 115 -0.85 6.26 -5.49
CA ALA A 115 -0.31 6.66 -4.19
C ALA A 115 0.16 8.12 -4.21
N ASP A 116 0.07 8.78 -3.07
CA ASP A 116 0.56 10.15 -2.89
C ASP A 116 2.05 10.17 -2.53
N ALA A 117 2.55 9.09 -1.94
CA ALA A 117 3.95 8.89 -1.62
C ALA A 117 4.31 7.41 -1.72
N VAL A 118 5.60 7.13 -1.80
CA VAL A 118 6.11 5.75 -1.89
C VAL A 118 7.25 5.58 -0.89
N LEU A 119 7.32 4.37 -0.31
CA LEU A 119 8.36 3.98 0.62
C LEU A 119 9.17 2.84 0.01
N ALA A 120 10.49 2.98 0.03
CA ALA A 120 11.41 1.94 -0.42
C ALA A 120 12.55 1.83 0.58
N ALA A 121 12.87 0.62 0.96
CA ALA A 121 13.93 0.38 1.93
C ALA A 121 15.12 -0.36 1.31
N SER A 122 14.91 -1.54 0.74
CA SER A 122 16.00 -2.42 0.33
C SER A 122 16.90 -1.83 -0.75
N ILE A 123 16.36 -1.15 -1.75
CA ILE A 123 17.17 -0.56 -2.83
C ILE A 123 18.12 0.54 -2.33
N PHE A 124 17.73 1.24 -1.27
CA PHE A 124 18.58 2.27 -0.65
C PHE A 124 19.50 1.65 0.41
N HIS A 125 18.98 0.71 1.19
CA HIS A 125 19.74 0.03 2.23
C HIS A 125 20.95 -0.72 1.68
N TYR A 126 20.78 -1.40 0.54
CA TYR A 126 21.88 -2.13 -0.10
C TYR A 126 22.68 -1.28 -1.10
N GLY A 127 22.41 0.01 -1.20
CA GLY A 127 23.15 0.92 -2.05
C GLY A 127 22.95 0.73 -3.56
N GLU A 128 21.88 0.06 -3.96
CA GLU A 128 21.56 -0.15 -5.39
C GLU A 128 21.28 1.18 -6.10
N PHE A 129 20.62 2.12 -5.40
CA PHE A 129 20.30 3.45 -5.91
C PHE A 129 20.42 4.47 -4.78
N THR A 130 20.61 5.74 -5.14
CA THR A 130 20.54 6.85 -4.19
C THR A 130 19.15 7.49 -4.21
N VAL A 131 18.81 8.19 -3.13
CA VAL A 131 17.56 8.97 -3.07
C VAL A 131 17.53 10.04 -4.17
N GLY A 132 18.68 10.66 -4.47
CA GLY A 132 18.80 11.63 -5.56
C GLY A 132 18.48 11.01 -6.91
N GLN A 133 18.99 9.81 -7.20
CA GLN A 133 18.67 9.08 -8.44
C GLN A 133 17.19 8.75 -8.53
N ALA A 134 16.55 8.34 -7.42
CA ALA A 134 15.12 8.06 -7.39
C ALA A 134 14.30 9.31 -7.70
N LYS A 135 14.61 10.43 -7.08
CA LYS A 135 13.92 11.71 -7.33
C LYS A 135 14.08 12.17 -8.76
N GLN A 136 15.31 12.08 -9.30
CA GLN A 136 15.57 12.47 -10.68
C GLN A 136 14.78 11.62 -11.66
N HIS A 137 14.73 10.31 -11.46
CA HIS A 137 13.98 9.39 -12.30
C HIS A 137 12.48 9.69 -12.27
N MET A 138 11.93 9.96 -11.10
CA MET A 138 10.52 10.32 -10.93
C MET A 138 10.22 11.66 -11.63
N ALA A 139 11.11 12.65 -11.51
CA ALA A 139 10.97 13.94 -12.19
C ALA A 139 10.97 13.77 -13.71
N GLU A 140 11.83 12.91 -14.25
CA GLU A 140 11.89 12.58 -15.69
C GLU A 140 10.59 11.95 -16.19
N ARG A 141 9.87 11.22 -15.34
CA ARG A 141 8.57 10.66 -15.65
C ARG A 141 7.40 11.62 -15.40
N GLY A 142 7.70 12.88 -15.11
CA GLY A 142 6.70 13.93 -14.92
C GLY A 142 6.05 13.96 -13.56
N ILE A 143 6.63 13.28 -12.56
CA ILE A 143 6.11 13.28 -11.20
C ILE A 143 6.73 14.45 -10.43
N PRO A 144 5.92 15.34 -9.82
CA PRO A 144 6.45 16.43 -8.97
C PRO A 144 7.21 15.85 -7.77
N VAL A 145 8.46 16.22 -7.63
CA VAL A 145 9.31 15.82 -6.50
C VAL A 145 10.14 16.99 -6.03
N ARG A 146 10.55 16.94 -4.78
CA ARG A 146 11.45 17.93 -4.20
C ARG A 146 12.89 17.47 -4.38
N LEU A 147 13.58 18.09 -5.31
CA LEU A 147 15.00 17.80 -5.59
C LEU A 147 15.98 18.56 -4.60
#